data_5055c9e99a8870f6cc20c3d090a3754d
#
_entry.id   5055c9e99a8870f6cc20c3d090a3754d
#
_cell.length_a   1.000
_cell.length_b   1.000
_cell.length_c   1.000
_cell.angle_alpha   90.00
_cell.angle_beta   90.00
_cell.angle_gamma   90.00
#
_symmetry.space_group_name_H-M   'P 1'
#
loop_
_entity.id
_entity.type
_entity.pdbx_description
1 polymer ?
#
loop_
_entity_poly.entity_id
_entity_poly.type
_entity_poly.pdbx_seq_one_letter_code
_entity_poly.pdbx_strand_id
1 'polypeptide(L)'
;RELVTKDIQSFVLKAAENHFILTSRPENALAGFGDFQEFKIEPLTKKEAHELLRKYDKRGEISKLLIKKLEEKTLSNIAEFMTNPLLISLLFTAFQHRQTIPFKKHIFYRQVYDASFESHDLTKGESYTHDKHSALEIDDFHRIMRYLGYACLKNNQRIEFSKDEILAMIRNAKSFCPDLRFGESDFLRDLLITVPLFTQDGNYYRWAHKSLQEYFAAQFIYLDSKGQQSIILRKMFKNSSIEKYINILDIYYDIDVNSFRSTILLDLLTKYKQHFTNSYTDKFESV
;
A
#
# COMPACT_ATOMS: atom_id res chain seq x y z
N ARG A 1 -7.56 4.39 23.06
CA ARG A 1 -8.10 3.11 22.57
C ARG A 1 -8.71 2.29 23.70
N GLU A 2 -8.03 2.09 24.84
CA GLU A 2 -8.60 1.38 26.00
C GLU A 2 -9.92 2.00 26.50
N LEU A 3 -10.05 3.33 26.47
CA LEU A 3 -11.27 4.03 26.85
C LEU A 3 -12.44 3.65 25.94
N VAL A 4 -12.22 3.67 24.63
CA VAL A 4 -13.22 3.30 23.61
C VAL A 4 -13.67 1.85 23.78
N THR A 5 -12.73 0.95 24.07
CA THR A 5 -13.03 -0.47 24.31
C THR A 5 -13.95 -0.63 25.52
N LYS A 6 -13.66 0.07 26.63
CA LYS A 6 -14.48 0.04 27.84
C LYS A 6 -15.87 0.63 27.60
N ASP A 7 -15.96 1.72 26.83
CA ASP A 7 -17.24 2.35 26.49
C ASP A 7 -18.12 1.42 25.64
N ILE A 8 -17.54 0.75 24.65
CA ILE A 8 -18.26 -0.24 23.83
C ILE A 8 -18.72 -1.43 24.68
N GLN A 9 -17.87 -1.97 25.56
CA GLN A 9 -18.24 -3.04 26.47
C GLN A 9 -19.39 -2.64 27.38
N SER A 10 -19.31 -1.45 27.98
CA SER A 10 -20.39 -0.90 28.82
C SER A 10 -21.70 -0.72 28.06
N PHE A 11 -21.62 -0.28 26.78
CA PHE A 11 -22.79 -0.15 25.92
C PHE A 11 -23.43 -1.50 25.62
N VAL A 12 -22.62 -2.49 25.22
CA VAL A 12 -23.08 -3.85 24.91
C VAL A 12 -23.77 -4.49 26.12
N LEU A 13 -23.18 -4.37 27.31
CA LEU A 13 -23.78 -4.89 28.54
C LEU A 13 -25.11 -4.24 28.91
N LYS A 14 -25.26 -2.93 28.67
CA LYS A 14 -26.51 -2.19 28.94
C LYS A 14 -27.61 -2.49 27.93
N ALA A 15 -27.25 -2.92 26.73
CA ALA A 15 -28.19 -3.21 25.63
C ALA A 15 -28.29 -4.72 25.35
N ALA A 16 -28.34 -5.55 26.39
CA ALA A 16 -28.19 -7.01 26.38
C ALA A 16 -29.20 -7.77 25.48
N GLU A 17 -30.34 -7.16 25.14
CA GLU A 17 -31.35 -7.78 24.26
C GLU A 17 -31.07 -7.62 22.76
N ASN A 18 -29.92 -7.00 22.39
CA ASN A 18 -29.56 -6.76 21.02
C ASN A 18 -28.44 -7.71 20.57
N HIS A 19 -28.38 -7.94 19.25
CA HIS A 19 -27.25 -8.62 18.61
C HIS A 19 -26.22 -7.60 18.17
N PHE A 20 -24.96 -7.82 18.53
CA PHE A 20 -23.84 -6.94 18.19
C PHE A 20 -22.88 -7.61 17.26
N ILE A 21 -22.47 -6.94 16.20
CA ILE A 21 -21.39 -7.32 15.31
C ILE A 21 -20.32 -6.24 15.38
N LEU A 22 -19.12 -6.61 15.83
CA LEU A 22 -17.95 -5.73 15.87
C LEU A 22 -16.98 -6.13 14.78
N THR A 23 -16.49 -5.14 14.02
CA THR A 23 -15.44 -5.37 13.04
C THR A 23 -14.21 -4.56 13.40
N SER A 24 -13.06 -5.19 13.40
CA SER A 24 -11.78 -4.54 13.69
C SER A 24 -10.63 -5.25 12.96
N ARG A 25 -9.48 -4.58 12.91
CA ARG A 25 -8.22 -5.26 12.62
C ARG A 25 -7.82 -6.10 13.83
N PRO A 26 -7.01 -7.17 13.65
CA PRO A 26 -6.46 -7.92 14.79
C PRO A 26 -5.70 -6.96 15.72
N GLU A 27 -6.19 -6.79 16.94
CA GLU A 27 -5.57 -5.94 17.96
C GLU A 27 -5.68 -6.61 19.35
N ASN A 28 -4.63 -6.50 20.16
CA ASN A 28 -4.62 -7.04 21.52
C ASN A 28 -5.72 -6.44 22.42
N ALA A 29 -6.19 -5.23 22.13
CA ALA A 29 -7.27 -4.56 22.86
C ALA A 29 -8.62 -5.29 22.73
N LEU A 30 -8.81 -6.16 21.72
CA LEU A 30 -10.02 -6.98 21.55
C LEU A 30 -10.09 -8.18 22.48
N ALA A 31 -8.99 -8.56 23.12
CA ALA A 31 -8.99 -9.63 24.12
C ALA A 31 -9.95 -9.36 25.31
N GLY A 32 -10.34 -8.08 25.53
CA GLY A 32 -11.35 -7.71 26.52
C GLY A 32 -12.81 -8.09 26.14
N PHE A 33 -13.07 -8.50 24.90
CA PHE A 33 -14.40 -8.91 24.42
C PHE A 33 -14.57 -10.43 24.47
N GLY A 34 -14.17 -11.09 25.57
CA GLY A 34 -14.18 -12.54 25.71
C GLY A 34 -15.55 -13.22 25.53
N ASP A 35 -16.65 -12.47 25.63
CA ASP A 35 -18.01 -12.97 25.42
C ASP A 35 -18.45 -12.92 23.93
N PHE A 36 -17.61 -12.37 23.05
CA PHE A 36 -17.89 -12.33 21.62
C PHE A 36 -17.28 -13.55 20.92
N GLN A 37 -18.06 -14.15 20.02
CA GLN A 37 -17.51 -15.14 19.11
C GLN A 37 -16.65 -14.43 18.06
N GLU A 38 -15.37 -14.80 17.99
CA GLU A 38 -14.42 -14.22 17.03
C GLU A 38 -14.49 -14.97 15.69
N PHE A 39 -14.58 -14.20 14.61
CA PHE A 39 -14.51 -14.70 13.25
C PHE A 39 -13.36 -13.99 12.52
N LYS A 40 -12.59 -14.76 11.78
CA LYS A 40 -11.58 -14.22 10.88
C LYS A 40 -12.14 -14.15 9.46
N ILE A 41 -11.98 -12.97 8.83
CA ILE A 41 -12.33 -12.82 7.42
C ILE A 41 -11.24 -13.50 6.59
N GLU A 42 -11.61 -14.55 5.90
CA GLU A 42 -10.70 -15.27 5.01
C GLU A 42 -10.48 -14.50 3.70
N PRO A 43 -9.30 -14.67 3.07
CA PRO A 43 -9.03 -14.13 1.74
C PRO A 43 -10.07 -14.62 0.73
N LEU A 44 -10.37 -13.79 -0.26
CA LEU A 44 -11.26 -14.18 -1.35
C LEU A 44 -10.69 -15.39 -2.11
N THR A 45 -11.57 -16.32 -2.44
CA THR A 45 -11.28 -17.38 -3.39
C THR A 45 -11.23 -16.82 -4.83
N LYS A 46 -10.59 -17.51 -5.75
CA LYS A 46 -10.55 -17.13 -7.17
C LYS A 46 -11.95 -16.92 -7.75
N LYS A 47 -12.92 -17.75 -7.35
CA LYS A 47 -14.31 -17.64 -7.79
C LYS A 47 -14.97 -16.36 -7.31
N GLU A 48 -14.85 -16.04 -6.02
CA GLU A 48 -15.38 -14.82 -5.43
C GLU A 48 -14.73 -13.57 -6.01
N ALA A 49 -13.42 -13.61 -6.25
CA ALA A 49 -12.70 -12.53 -6.93
C ALA A 49 -13.25 -12.27 -8.35
N HIS A 50 -13.51 -13.34 -9.14
CA HIS A 50 -14.11 -13.19 -10.47
C HIS A 50 -15.55 -12.69 -10.40
N GLU A 51 -16.33 -13.11 -9.39
CA GLU A 51 -17.68 -12.59 -9.17
C GLU A 51 -17.66 -11.10 -8.82
N LEU A 52 -16.70 -10.68 -8.00
CA LEU A 52 -16.52 -9.27 -7.65
C LEU A 52 -16.13 -8.43 -8.87
N LEU A 53 -15.21 -8.91 -9.72
CA LEU A 53 -14.86 -8.24 -10.97
C LEU A 53 -16.07 -8.04 -11.88
N ARG A 54 -16.97 -9.05 -11.99
CA ARG A 54 -18.20 -8.93 -12.77
C ARG A 54 -19.16 -7.88 -12.21
N LYS A 55 -19.18 -7.69 -10.87
CA LYS A 55 -20.01 -6.66 -10.24
C LYS A 55 -19.53 -5.23 -10.52
N TYR A 56 -18.22 -5.03 -10.71
CA TYR A 56 -17.68 -3.71 -11.07
C TYR A 56 -18.02 -3.31 -12.51
N ASP A 57 -18.26 -4.26 -13.38
CA ASP A 57 -18.48 -4.03 -14.82
C ASP A 57 -19.92 -4.34 -15.22
N LYS A 58 -20.77 -3.33 -15.25
CA LYS A 58 -22.20 -3.46 -15.62
C LYS A 58 -22.41 -4.01 -17.04
N ARG A 59 -21.48 -3.74 -17.99
CA ARG A 59 -21.54 -4.23 -19.37
C ARG A 59 -20.92 -5.62 -19.51
N GLY A 60 -20.05 -6.00 -18.61
CA GLY A 60 -19.41 -7.32 -18.57
C GLY A 60 -18.29 -7.54 -19.60
N GLU A 61 -17.92 -6.55 -20.40
CA GLU A 61 -16.89 -6.69 -21.44
C GLU A 61 -15.48 -6.65 -20.87
N ILE A 62 -15.19 -5.66 -20.03
CA ILE A 62 -13.86 -5.44 -19.43
C ILE A 62 -13.56 -6.55 -18.42
N SER A 63 -14.53 -6.89 -17.59
CA SER A 63 -14.39 -7.96 -16.60
C SER A 63 -14.15 -9.32 -17.26
N LYS A 64 -14.84 -9.64 -18.34
CA LYS A 64 -14.60 -10.87 -19.12
C LYS A 64 -13.19 -10.91 -19.70
N LEU A 65 -12.74 -9.80 -20.30
CA LEU A 65 -11.41 -9.70 -20.87
C LEU A 65 -10.32 -9.83 -19.78
N LEU A 66 -10.51 -9.16 -18.64
CA LEU A 66 -9.59 -9.24 -17.51
C LEU A 66 -9.51 -10.66 -16.96
N ILE A 67 -10.65 -11.30 -16.71
CA ILE A 67 -10.72 -12.67 -16.21
C ILE A 67 -10.01 -13.62 -17.18
N LYS A 68 -10.28 -13.51 -18.48
CA LYS A 68 -9.62 -14.32 -19.52
C LYS A 68 -8.10 -14.16 -19.44
N LYS A 69 -7.59 -12.92 -19.36
CA LYS A 69 -6.15 -12.66 -19.25
C LYS A 69 -5.53 -13.18 -17.93
N LEU A 70 -6.29 -13.16 -16.84
CA LEU A 70 -5.85 -13.73 -15.55
C LEU A 70 -5.77 -15.26 -15.60
N GLU A 71 -6.63 -15.91 -16.38
CA GLU A 71 -6.63 -17.36 -16.57
C GLU A 71 -5.55 -17.85 -17.54
N GLU A 72 -5.27 -17.08 -18.60
CA GLU A 72 -4.24 -17.39 -19.60
C GLU A 72 -2.81 -17.29 -19.06
N LYS A 73 -2.59 -16.48 -18.01
CA LYS A 73 -1.26 -16.24 -17.45
C LYS A 73 -1.12 -16.89 -16.08
N THR A 74 -0.10 -17.72 -15.92
CA THR A 74 0.34 -18.21 -14.58
C THR A 74 0.99 -17.03 -13.84
N LEU A 75 0.14 -16.12 -13.34
CA LEU A 75 0.58 -14.88 -12.71
C LEU A 75 0.68 -15.08 -11.20
N SER A 76 1.72 -15.79 -10.74
CA SER A 76 2.01 -15.97 -9.32
C SER A 76 2.10 -14.63 -8.56
N ASN A 77 2.63 -13.61 -9.23
CA ASN A 77 2.81 -12.26 -8.65
C ASN A 77 1.50 -11.46 -8.54
N ILE A 78 0.43 -11.89 -9.20
CA ILE A 78 -0.90 -11.21 -9.18
C ILE A 78 -1.92 -12.00 -8.35
N ALA A 79 -1.63 -13.24 -7.98
CA ALA A 79 -2.51 -14.03 -7.12
C ALA A 79 -2.85 -13.26 -5.82
N GLU A 80 -1.90 -12.54 -5.26
CA GLU A 80 -2.09 -11.68 -4.09
C GLU A 80 -3.18 -10.62 -4.30
N PHE A 81 -3.25 -10.02 -5.50
CA PHE A 81 -4.26 -9.01 -5.81
C PHE A 81 -5.67 -9.57 -5.88
N MET A 82 -5.82 -10.87 -6.10
CA MET A 82 -7.11 -11.55 -6.17
C MET A 82 -7.67 -11.97 -4.81
N THR A 83 -6.89 -11.81 -3.74
CA THR A 83 -7.29 -12.24 -2.39
C THR A 83 -8.02 -11.16 -1.59
N ASN A 84 -7.95 -9.91 -2.03
CA ASN A 84 -8.45 -8.76 -1.29
C ASN A 84 -9.38 -7.90 -2.18
N PRO A 85 -10.62 -7.58 -1.74
CA PRO A 85 -11.58 -6.80 -2.52
C PRO A 85 -11.03 -5.47 -3.02
N LEU A 86 -10.24 -4.78 -2.22
CA LEU A 86 -9.67 -3.49 -2.59
C LEU A 86 -8.59 -3.64 -3.67
N LEU A 87 -7.71 -4.63 -3.54
CA LEU A 87 -6.70 -4.90 -4.57
C LEU A 87 -7.34 -5.30 -5.90
N ILE A 88 -8.47 -6.03 -5.85
CA ILE A 88 -9.27 -6.35 -7.04
C ILE A 88 -9.84 -5.07 -7.67
N SER A 89 -10.35 -4.11 -6.87
CA SER A 89 -10.87 -2.86 -7.41
C SER A 89 -9.77 -2.03 -8.07
N LEU A 90 -8.59 -1.97 -7.47
CA LEU A 90 -7.41 -1.30 -8.06
C LEU A 90 -6.95 -2.00 -9.35
N LEU A 91 -6.94 -3.33 -9.37
CA LEU A 91 -6.61 -4.11 -10.57
C LEU A 91 -7.62 -3.83 -11.70
N PHE A 92 -8.91 -3.79 -11.37
CA PHE A 92 -9.95 -3.48 -12.34
C PHE A 92 -9.78 -2.06 -12.92
N THR A 93 -9.58 -1.06 -12.06
CA THR A 93 -9.36 0.34 -12.47
C THR A 93 -8.11 0.47 -13.34
N ALA A 94 -6.98 -0.11 -12.95
CA ALA A 94 -5.76 -0.09 -13.74
C ALA A 94 -5.94 -0.79 -15.10
N PHE A 95 -6.70 -1.90 -15.14
CA PHE A 95 -6.98 -2.63 -16.36
C PHE A 95 -7.94 -1.90 -17.29
N GLN A 96 -8.93 -1.18 -16.76
CA GLN A 96 -9.80 -0.30 -17.56
C GLN A 96 -8.98 0.74 -18.31
N HIS A 97 -7.96 1.28 -17.65
CA HIS A 97 -7.13 2.34 -18.22
C HIS A 97 -6.20 1.84 -19.34
N ARG A 98 -5.49 0.71 -19.15
CA ARG A 98 -4.47 0.24 -20.10
C ARG A 98 -4.74 -1.13 -20.74
N GLN A 99 -5.74 -1.87 -20.30
CA GLN A 99 -6.07 -3.23 -20.71
C GLN A 99 -4.88 -4.21 -20.69
N THR A 100 -3.88 -3.94 -19.85
CA THR A 100 -2.69 -4.77 -19.66
C THR A 100 -2.54 -5.15 -18.20
N ILE A 101 -2.03 -6.35 -17.94
CA ILE A 101 -1.70 -6.83 -16.61
C ILE A 101 -0.17 -6.88 -16.54
N PRO A 102 0.48 -6.02 -15.74
CA PRO A 102 1.92 -6.01 -15.59
C PRO A 102 2.39 -7.22 -14.77
N PHE A 103 3.59 -7.71 -15.06
CA PHE A 103 4.19 -8.81 -14.31
C PHE A 103 4.83 -8.35 -13.00
N LYS A 104 5.24 -7.09 -12.92
CA LYS A 104 5.94 -6.52 -11.78
C LYS A 104 5.02 -5.66 -10.93
N LYS A 105 5.09 -5.80 -9.61
CA LYS A 105 4.26 -5.04 -8.66
C LYS A 105 4.42 -3.53 -8.81
N HIS A 106 5.65 -3.04 -8.98
CA HIS A 106 5.87 -1.58 -9.11
C HIS A 106 5.22 -1.01 -10.37
N ILE A 107 5.18 -1.77 -11.48
CA ILE A 107 4.51 -1.35 -12.72
C ILE A 107 2.99 -1.36 -12.50
N PHE A 108 2.46 -2.34 -11.78
CA PHE A 108 1.05 -2.38 -11.42
C PHE A 108 0.63 -1.15 -10.60
N TYR A 109 1.37 -0.83 -9.53
CA TYR A 109 1.05 0.35 -8.72
C TYR A 109 1.23 1.66 -9.49
N ARG A 110 2.18 1.72 -10.45
CA ARG A 110 2.28 2.86 -11.36
C ARG A 110 1.04 2.98 -12.22
N GLN A 111 0.51 1.89 -12.78
CA GLN A 111 -0.73 1.91 -13.55
C GLN A 111 -1.94 2.32 -12.70
N VAL A 112 -2.00 1.88 -11.45
CA VAL A 112 -3.05 2.32 -10.51
C VAL A 112 -2.96 3.83 -10.27
N TYR A 113 -1.76 4.35 -10.07
CA TYR A 113 -1.53 5.77 -9.90
C TYR A 113 -1.92 6.56 -11.15
N ASP A 114 -1.43 6.14 -12.32
CA ASP A 114 -1.75 6.77 -13.62
C ASP A 114 -3.27 6.80 -13.83
N ALA A 115 -3.94 5.66 -13.60
CA ALA A 115 -5.39 5.57 -13.70
C ALA A 115 -6.11 6.50 -12.71
N SER A 116 -5.63 6.59 -11.47
CA SER A 116 -6.22 7.48 -10.46
C SER A 116 -6.02 8.95 -10.81
N PHE A 117 -4.89 9.29 -11.46
CA PHE A 117 -4.59 10.65 -11.88
C PHE A 117 -5.40 11.07 -13.11
N GLU A 118 -5.61 10.16 -14.07
CA GLU A 118 -6.25 10.44 -15.36
C GLU A 118 -7.76 10.12 -15.34
N SER A 119 -8.24 9.12 -14.57
CA SER A 119 -9.64 8.61 -14.69
C SER A 119 -10.71 9.56 -14.18
N HIS A 120 -10.37 10.60 -13.45
CA HIS A 120 -11.37 11.62 -13.11
C HIS A 120 -11.86 12.38 -14.34
N ASP A 121 -11.07 12.36 -15.42
CA ASP A 121 -11.41 13.03 -16.69
C ASP A 121 -12.29 12.14 -17.58
N LEU A 122 -12.27 10.82 -17.39
CA LEU A 122 -12.93 9.85 -18.29
C LEU A 122 -14.35 9.44 -17.83
N THR A 123 -14.73 9.65 -16.57
CA THR A 123 -16.02 9.16 -16.05
C THR A 123 -17.22 10.04 -16.36
N LYS A 124 -17.03 11.23 -16.92
CA LYS A 124 -18.12 12.20 -17.16
C LYS A 124 -18.46 12.45 -18.63
N GLY A 125 -17.97 11.68 -19.59
CA GLY A 125 -18.45 11.66 -20.99
C GLY A 125 -18.43 12.99 -21.75
N GLU A 126 -17.91 14.03 -21.16
CA GLU A 126 -17.73 15.35 -21.76
C GLU A 126 -16.28 15.80 -21.57
N SER A 127 -15.79 16.49 -22.58
CA SER A 127 -14.43 17.04 -22.76
C SER A 127 -13.98 18.05 -21.69
N TYR A 128 -14.26 17.80 -20.40
CA TYR A 128 -13.83 18.65 -19.29
C TYR A 128 -12.70 17.98 -18.55
N THR A 129 -11.47 18.34 -18.89
CA THR A 129 -10.31 18.17 -18.01
C THR A 129 -10.55 19.02 -16.75
N HIS A 130 -10.82 18.35 -15.62
CA HIS A 130 -10.78 19.07 -14.35
C HIS A 130 -9.32 19.36 -14.03
N ASP A 131 -8.91 20.59 -14.22
CA ASP A 131 -7.60 21.05 -13.77
C ASP A 131 -7.41 20.66 -12.32
N LYS A 132 -6.28 20.04 -12.02
CA LYS A 132 -5.95 19.70 -10.63
C LYS A 132 -5.88 21.01 -9.83
N HIS A 133 -6.43 21.04 -8.63
CA HIS A 133 -6.41 22.23 -7.77
C HIS A 133 -4.97 22.70 -7.49
N SER A 134 -4.05 21.75 -7.36
CA SER A 134 -2.63 22.01 -7.19
C SER A 134 -1.91 22.47 -8.47
N ALA A 135 -2.55 22.32 -9.64
CA ALA A 135 -1.96 22.55 -10.96
C ALA A 135 -0.65 21.77 -11.21
N LEU A 136 -0.47 20.62 -10.52
CA LEU A 136 0.69 19.78 -10.71
C LEU A 136 0.44 18.75 -11.82
N GLU A 137 1.46 18.55 -12.64
CA GLU A 137 1.51 17.48 -13.62
C GLU A 137 1.73 16.11 -12.96
N ILE A 138 1.42 15.04 -13.69
CA ILE A 138 1.44 13.68 -13.17
C ILE A 138 2.76 13.27 -12.49
N ASP A 139 3.90 13.63 -13.08
CA ASP A 139 5.20 13.25 -12.52
C ASP A 139 5.61 14.12 -11.32
N ASP A 140 5.25 15.40 -11.30
CA ASP A 140 5.48 16.30 -10.17
C ASP A 140 4.61 15.90 -8.97
N PHE A 141 3.35 15.58 -9.22
CA PHE A 141 2.46 15.02 -8.20
C PHE A 141 3.04 13.72 -7.63
N HIS A 142 3.55 12.83 -8.50
CA HIS A 142 4.21 11.59 -8.09
C HIS A 142 5.46 11.85 -7.23
N ARG A 143 6.24 12.90 -7.49
CA ARG A 143 7.41 13.29 -6.67
C ARG A 143 7.01 13.63 -5.24
N ILE A 144 5.94 14.41 -5.06
CA ILE A 144 5.40 14.73 -3.73
C ILE A 144 4.91 13.46 -3.03
N MET A 145 4.19 12.60 -3.75
CA MET A 145 3.69 11.33 -3.20
C MET A 145 4.81 10.40 -2.74
N ARG A 146 5.94 10.34 -3.46
CA ARG A 146 7.12 9.55 -3.03
C ARG A 146 7.66 10.04 -1.69
N TYR A 147 7.79 11.36 -1.53
CA TYR A 147 8.21 11.91 -0.25
C TYR A 147 7.22 11.60 0.88
N LEU A 148 5.91 11.76 0.65
CA LEU A 148 4.89 11.43 1.65
C LEU A 148 4.93 9.96 2.04
N GLY A 149 5.04 9.05 1.07
CA GLY A 149 5.19 7.61 1.35
C GLY A 149 6.40 7.30 2.22
N TYR A 150 7.54 7.91 1.91
CA TYR A 150 8.77 7.73 2.68
C TYR A 150 8.69 8.38 4.08
N ALA A 151 8.07 9.54 4.20
CA ALA A 151 7.85 10.19 5.50
C ALA A 151 6.99 9.31 6.42
N CYS A 152 5.96 8.66 5.88
CA CYS A 152 5.15 7.68 6.61
C CYS A 152 5.99 6.47 7.04
N LEU A 153 6.85 5.96 6.15
CA LEU A 153 7.77 4.86 6.47
C LEU A 153 8.68 5.21 7.66
N LYS A 154 9.24 6.41 7.68
CA LYS A 154 10.07 6.90 8.80
C LYS A 154 9.27 7.06 10.09
N ASN A 155 7.97 7.34 10.01
CA ASN A 155 7.07 7.50 11.15
C ASN A 155 6.27 6.21 11.45
N ASN A 156 6.99 5.09 11.61
CA ASN A 156 6.44 3.78 11.95
C ASN A 156 5.31 3.29 11.01
N GLN A 157 5.36 3.67 9.74
CA GLN A 157 4.34 3.34 8.72
C GLN A 157 2.92 3.82 9.12
N ARG A 158 2.85 4.94 9.79
CA ARG A 158 1.56 5.56 10.11
C ARG A 158 0.85 5.93 8.81
N ILE A 159 -0.43 5.60 8.73
CA ILE A 159 -1.27 5.80 7.54
C ILE A 159 -2.42 6.77 7.76
N GLU A 160 -2.62 7.26 8.98
CA GLU A 160 -3.74 8.11 9.38
C GLU A 160 -3.22 9.36 10.11
N PHE A 161 -3.75 10.53 9.78
CA PHE A 161 -3.25 11.82 10.21
C PHE A 161 -4.42 12.77 10.50
N SER A 162 -4.26 13.67 11.46
CA SER A 162 -5.11 14.86 11.57
C SER A 162 -4.87 15.81 10.39
N LYS A 163 -5.73 16.81 10.23
CA LYS A 163 -5.60 17.82 9.17
C LYS A 163 -4.26 18.56 9.26
N ASP A 164 -3.88 18.97 10.47
CA ASP A 164 -2.64 19.73 10.67
C ASP A 164 -1.41 18.87 10.39
N GLU A 165 -1.43 17.60 10.78
CA GLU A 165 -0.33 16.66 10.52
C GLU A 165 -0.15 16.42 9.02
N ILE A 166 -1.22 16.16 8.26
CA ILE A 166 -1.10 15.91 6.82
C ILE A 166 -0.67 17.17 6.07
N LEU A 167 -1.16 18.36 6.44
CA LEU A 167 -0.72 19.62 5.86
C LEU A 167 0.75 19.91 6.17
N ALA A 168 1.21 19.62 7.40
CA ALA A 168 2.63 19.73 7.76
C ALA A 168 3.50 18.78 6.94
N MET A 169 3.04 17.53 6.70
CA MET A 169 3.75 16.58 5.85
C MET A 169 3.82 17.05 4.39
N ILE A 170 2.74 17.60 3.85
CA ILE A 170 2.70 18.17 2.49
C ILE A 170 3.67 19.36 2.39
N ARG A 171 3.71 20.24 3.39
CA ARG A 171 4.66 21.37 3.46
C ARG A 171 6.11 20.90 3.48
N ASN A 172 6.42 19.85 4.23
CA ASN A 172 7.76 19.24 4.23
C ASN A 172 8.11 18.63 2.86
N ALA A 173 7.14 17.98 2.19
CA ALA A 173 7.32 17.45 0.84
C ALA A 173 7.59 18.59 -0.18
N LYS A 174 6.87 19.71 -0.08
CA LYS A 174 7.10 20.91 -0.88
C LYS A 174 8.52 21.48 -0.65
N SER A 175 8.98 21.50 0.59
CA SER A 175 10.36 21.94 0.91
C SER A 175 11.41 21.00 0.33
N PHE A 176 11.11 19.72 0.18
CA PHE A 176 11.98 18.75 -0.48
C PHE A 176 12.02 18.93 -2.01
N CYS A 177 10.95 19.49 -2.61
CA CYS A 177 10.81 19.79 -4.03
C CYS A 177 10.67 21.31 -4.25
N PRO A 178 11.73 22.11 -4.06
CA PRO A 178 11.64 23.58 -4.04
C PRO A 178 11.34 24.20 -5.42
N ASP A 179 11.48 23.42 -6.48
CA ASP A 179 11.11 23.76 -7.85
C ASP A 179 9.59 23.73 -8.09
N LEU A 180 8.83 23.04 -7.24
CA LEU A 180 7.38 22.91 -7.38
C LEU A 180 6.64 24.00 -6.60
N ARG A 181 5.61 24.57 -7.24
CA ARG A 181 4.77 25.61 -6.65
C ARG A 181 3.31 25.16 -6.63
N PHE A 182 2.74 24.98 -5.46
CA PHE A 182 1.34 24.60 -5.27
C PHE A 182 0.87 25.01 -3.86
N GLY A 183 -0.45 25.09 -3.66
CA GLY A 183 -1.07 25.25 -2.35
C GLY A 183 -1.16 23.90 -1.61
N GLU A 184 -0.77 23.85 -0.33
CA GLU A 184 -0.85 22.61 0.46
C GLU A 184 -2.31 22.11 0.59
N SER A 185 -3.25 23.03 0.77
CA SER A 185 -4.68 22.70 0.84
C SER A 185 -5.24 22.25 -0.51
N ASP A 186 -4.76 22.81 -1.60
CA ASP A 186 -5.14 22.43 -2.97
C ASP A 186 -4.65 21.02 -3.28
N PHE A 187 -3.41 20.71 -2.92
CA PHE A 187 -2.85 19.37 -3.05
C PHE A 187 -3.62 18.33 -2.20
N LEU A 188 -3.96 18.68 -0.95
CA LEU A 188 -4.78 17.80 -0.10
C LEU A 188 -6.16 17.57 -0.71
N ARG A 189 -6.76 18.61 -1.31
CA ARG A 189 -8.04 18.47 -2.01
C ARG A 189 -7.94 17.55 -3.20
N ASP A 190 -6.85 17.65 -3.98
CA ASP A 190 -6.60 16.72 -5.07
C ASP A 190 -6.48 15.27 -4.56
N LEU A 191 -5.76 15.04 -3.47
CA LEU A 191 -5.62 13.71 -2.88
C LEU A 191 -6.93 13.07 -2.45
N LEU A 192 -7.96 13.87 -2.18
CA LEU A 192 -9.28 13.38 -1.75
C LEU A 192 -10.28 13.25 -2.90
N ILE A 193 -10.18 14.11 -3.92
CA ILE A 193 -11.23 14.27 -4.93
C ILE A 193 -10.74 13.92 -6.33
N THR A 194 -9.69 14.58 -6.83
CA THR A 194 -9.26 14.46 -8.23
C THR A 194 -8.26 13.33 -8.47
N VAL A 195 -7.44 13.01 -7.47
CA VAL A 195 -6.51 11.88 -7.47
C VAL A 195 -6.70 11.10 -6.17
N PRO A 196 -7.76 10.32 -6.00
CA PRO A 196 -8.24 9.81 -4.71
C PRO A 196 -7.31 8.75 -4.11
N LEU A 197 -6.10 9.16 -3.73
CA LEU A 197 -5.10 8.34 -3.05
C LEU A 197 -5.24 8.41 -1.52
N PHE A 198 -6.06 9.35 -1.03
CA PHE A 198 -6.43 9.49 0.37
C PHE A 198 -7.95 9.45 0.54
N THR A 199 -8.39 9.10 1.73
CA THR A 199 -9.78 9.17 2.18
C THR A 199 -9.85 10.00 3.46
N GLN A 200 -10.96 10.70 3.64
CA GLN A 200 -11.26 11.39 4.89
C GLN A 200 -12.29 10.57 5.67
N ASP A 201 -12.05 10.36 6.97
CA ASP A 201 -12.93 9.69 7.91
C ASP A 201 -13.07 10.57 9.16
N GLY A 202 -14.17 11.30 9.25
CA GLY A 202 -14.35 12.35 10.24
C GLY A 202 -13.26 13.41 10.16
N ASN A 203 -12.48 13.55 11.23
CA ASN A 203 -11.39 14.52 11.33
C ASN A 203 -10.02 13.96 10.88
N TYR A 204 -9.99 12.72 10.41
CA TYR A 204 -8.75 12.06 10.04
C TYR A 204 -8.64 11.85 8.54
N TYR A 205 -7.41 11.96 8.05
CA TYR A 205 -6.99 11.76 6.66
C TYR A 205 -6.08 10.54 6.60
N ARG A 206 -6.38 9.61 5.71
CA ARG A 206 -5.59 8.38 5.61
C ARG A 206 -5.35 7.99 4.16
N TRP A 207 -4.27 7.29 3.93
CA TRP A 207 -4.04 6.64 2.65
C TRP A 207 -5.22 5.73 2.29
N ALA A 208 -5.69 5.83 1.04
CA ALA A 208 -6.75 4.95 0.54
C ALA A 208 -6.38 3.48 0.70
N HIS A 209 -5.09 3.17 0.54
CA HIS A 209 -4.54 1.85 0.83
C HIS A 209 -3.07 1.91 1.29
N LYS A 210 -2.71 1.06 2.26
CA LYS A 210 -1.34 0.96 2.79
C LYS A 210 -0.32 0.60 1.71
N SER A 211 -0.66 -0.28 0.77
CA SER A 211 0.26 -0.70 -0.28
C SER A 211 0.62 0.41 -1.27
N LEU A 212 -0.25 1.41 -1.45
CA LEU A 212 0.10 2.62 -2.22
C LEU A 212 1.17 3.45 -1.49
N GLN A 213 1.02 3.63 -0.18
CA GLN A 213 2.05 4.28 0.64
C GLN A 213 3.38 3.53 0.55
N GLU A 214 3.36 2.20 0.61
CA GLU A 214 4.54 1.35 0.51
C GLU A 214 5.19 1.41 -0.89
N TYR A 215 4.38 1.49 -1.94
CA TYR A 215 4.86 1.71 -3.31
C TYR A 215 5.59 3.04 -3.44
N PHE A 216 4.99 4.13 -3.00
CA PHE A 216 5.63 5.44 -3.08
C PHE A 216 6.89 5.51 -2.21
N ALA A 217 6.92 4.86 -1.05
CA ALA A 217 8.11 4.75 -0.22
C ALA A 217 9.25 4.00 -0.94
N ALA A 218 8.95 2.87 -1.60
CA ALA A 218 9.92 2.12 -2.39
C ALA A 218 10.46 2.94 -3.56
N GLN A 219 9.60 3.68 -4.25
CA GLN A 219 9.98 4.61 -5.32
C GLN A 219 10.89 5.73 -4.82
N PHE A 220 10.62 6.29 -3.63
CA PHE A 220 11.49 7.30 -3.02
C PHE A 220 12.88 6.72 -2.73
N ILE A 221 12.96 5.54 -2.15
CA ILE A 221 14.24 4.88 -1.84
C ILE A 221 15.06 4.72 -3.11
N TYR A 222 14.43 4.35 -4.22
CA TYR A 222 15.10 4.16 -5.49
C TYR A 222 15.55 5.47 -6.13
N LEU A 223 14.66 6.47 -6.24
CA LEU A 223 14.88 7.67 -7.05
C LEU A 223 15.47 8.85 -6.24
N ASP A 224 15.06 9.02 -4.98
CA ASP A 224 15.25 10.26 -4.24
C ASP A 224 16.16 10.14 -3.01
N SER A 225 16.62 8.93 -2.67
CA SER A 225 17.41 8.69 -1.44
C SER A 225 18.88 9.13 -1.52
N LYS A 226 19.29 9.71 -2.65
CA LYS A 226 20.64 10.30 -2.84
C LYS A 226 21.79 9.36 -2.44
N GLY A 227 21.74 8.11 -2.89
CA GLY A 227 22.77 7.10 -2.62
C GLY A 227 22.65 6.39 -1.27
N GLN A 228 21.61 6.66 -0.49
CA GLN A 228 21.38 6.00 0.81
C GLN A 228 20.57 4.69 0.70
N GLN A 229 20.29 4.20 -0.51
CA GLN A 229 19.48 3.00 -0.74
C GLN A 229 19.94 1.82 0.12
N SER A 230 21.22 1.48 0.04
CA SER A 230 21.78 0.34 0.77
C SER A 230 21.64 0.46 2.28
N ILE A 231 21.79 1.67 2.82
CA ILE A 231 21.65 1.93 4.27
C ILE A 231 20.19 1.72 4.69
N ILE A 232 19.26 2.28 3.92
CA ILE A 232 17.82 2.18 4.21
C ILE A 232 17.36 0.73 4.11
N LEU A 233 17.73 0.03 3.05
CA LEU A 233 17.39 -1.39 2.83
C LEU A 233 17.92 -2.27 3.95
N ARG A 234 19.19 -2.12 4.36
CA ARG A 234 19.77 -2.88 5.48
C ARG A 234 19.07 -2.58 6.79
N LYS A 235 18.70 -1.32 7.04
CA LYS A 235 17.97 -0.93 8.27
C LYS A 235 16.59 -1.59 8.33
N MET A 236 15.86 -1.64 7.22
CA MET A 236 14.57 -2.34 7.15
C MET A 236 14.74 -3.84 7.33
N PHE A 237 15.70 -4.44 6.64
CA PHE A 237 15.94 -5.88 6.66
C PHE A 237 16.40 -6.38 8.04
N LYS A 238 17.20 -5.60 8.77
CA LYS A 238 17.68 -5.92 10.12
C LYS A 238 16.70 -5.57 11.23
N ASN A 239 15.53 -5.03 10.90
CA ASN A 239 14.53 -4.65 11.89
C ASN A 239 13.92 -5.91 12.54
N SER A 240 13.72 -5.89 13.85
CA SER A 240 13.07 -6.99 14.59
C SER A 240 11.64 -7.28 14.13
N SER A 241 10.99 -6.30 13.50
CA SER A 241 9.64 -6.41 12.93
C SER A 241 9.71 -6.31 11.40
N ILE A 242 10.53 -7.17 10.78
CA ILE A 242 10.75 -7.18 9.32
C ILE A 242 9.44 -7.35 8.54
N GLU A 243 8.45 -8.02 9.11
CA GLU A 243 7.15 -8.27 8.48
C GLU A 243 6.47 -6.96 8.05
N LYS A 244 6.74 -5.86 8.76
CA LYS A 244 6.23 -4.53 8.39
C LYS A 244 6.79 -4.01 7.07
N TYR A 245 7.98 -4.47 6.68
CA TYR A 245 8.73 -3.96 5.53
C TYR A 245 8.73 -4.91 4.33
N ILE A 246 8.22 -6.13 4.47
CA ILE A 246 8.27 -7.16 3.42
C ILE A 246 7.74 -6.65 2.10
N ASN A 247 6.57 -6.01 2.09
CA ASN A 247 5.98 -5.51 0.84
C ASN A 247 6.80 -4.39 0.20
N ILE A 248 7.41 -3.50 1.00
CA ILE A 248 8.31 -2.46 0.49
C ILE A 248 9.57 -3.08 -0.13
N LEU A 249 10.14 -4.07 0.56
CA LEU A 249 11.33 -4.78 0.09
C LEU A 249 11.05 -5.57 -1.20
N ASP A 250 9.88 -6.17 -1.32
CA ASP A 250 9.42 -6.90 -2.50
C ASP A 250 9.20 -5.94 -3.70
N ILE A 251 8.53 -4.82 -3.47
CA ILE A 251 8.36 -3.77 -4.49
C ILE A 251 9.74 -3.22 -4.92
N TYR A 252 10.64 -2.97 -3.96
CA TYR A 252 11.99 -2.47 -4.27
C TYR A 252 12.81 -3.50 -5.05
N TYR A 253 12.71 -4.79 -4.71
CA TYR A 253 13.34 -5.86 -5.49
C TYR A 253 12.89 -5.85 -6.95
N ASP A 254 11.61 -5.63 -7.21
CA ASP A 254 11.08 -5.49 -8.57
C ASP A 254 11.62 -4.26 -9.31
N ILE A 255 11.92 -3.16 -8.60
CA ILE A 255 12.46 -1.92 -9.17
C ILE A 255 13.93 -2.09 -9.50
N ASP A 256 14.76 -2.50 -8.52
CA ASP A 256 16.21 -2.58 -8.62
C ASP A 256 16.75 -3.88 -8.01
N VAL A 257 16.69 -4.93 -8.82
CA VAL A 257 17.18 -6.27 -8.46
C VAL A 257 18.68 -6.25 -8.12
N ASN A 258 19.48 -5.44 -8.82
CA ASN A 258 20.93 -5.44 -8.66
C ASN A 258 21.36 -4.85 -7.32
N SER A 259 20.82 -3.68 -6.97
CA SER A 259 21.09 -3.08 -5.65
C SER A 259 20.54 -3.91 -4.51
N PHE A 260 19.39 -4.55 -4.67
CA PHE A 260 18.84 -5.45 -3.67
C PHE A 260 19.74 -6.68 -3.45
N ARG A 261 20.18 -7.33 -4.54
CA ARG A 261 21.07 -8.49 -4.47
C ARG A 261 22.41 -8.17 -3.81
N SER A 262 23.04 -7.07 -4.20
CA SER A 262 24.32 -6.66 -3.63
C SER A 262 24.22 -6.19 -2.17
N THR A 263 23.06 -5.72 -1.73
CA THR A 263 22.86 -5.20 -0.38
C THR A 263 22.32 -6.23 0.60
N ILE A 264 21.27 -6.97 0.21
CA ILE A 264 20.56 -7.88 1.09
C ILE A 264 21.00 -9.34 0.88
N LEU A 265 20.96 -9.82 -0.37
CA LEU A 265 21.24 -11.24 -0.63
C LEU A 265 22.71 -11.59 -0.38
N LEU A 266 23.62 -10.70 -0.72
CA LEU A 266 25.05 -10.91 -0.47
C LEU A 266 25.35 -10.96 1.02
N ASP A 267 24.77 -10.07 1.83
CA ASP A 267 24.89 -10.09 3.30
C ASP A 267 24.36 -11.41 3.88
N LEU A 268 23.22 -11.89 3.40
CA LEU A 268 22.64 -13.18 3.82
C LEU A 268 23.51 -14.36 3.47
N LEU A 269 23.96 -14.45 2.23
CA LEU A 269 24.83 -15.54 1.76
C LEU A 269 26.17 -15.56 2.50
N THR A 270 26.72 -14.38 2.78
CA THR A 270 27.96 -14.26 3.56
C THR A 270 27.80 -14.81 4.98
N LYS A 271 26.71 -14.42 5.66
CA LYS A 271 26.39 -14.93 7.00
C LYS A 271 26.11 -16.44 6.99
N TYR A 272 25.34 -16.91 6.00
CA TYR A 272 25.08 -18.33 5.85
C TYR A 272 26.36 -19.13 5.67
N LYS A 273 27.28 -18.67 4.78
CA LYS A 273 28.57 -19.28 4.57
C LYS A 273 29.41 -19.34 5.86
N GLN A 274 29.47 -18.22 6.60
CA GLN A 274 30.18 -18.16 7.87
C GLN A 274 29.61 -19.15 8.90
N HIS A 275 28.30 -19.18 9.05
CA HIS A 275 27.63 -20.11 9.97
C HIS A 275 27.93 -21.59 9.58
N PHE A 276 27.84 -21.90 8.30
CA PHE A 276 28.10 -23.24 7.79
C PHE A 276 29.57 -23.65 8.00
N THR A 277 30.53 -22.76 7.72
CA THR A 277 31.94 -23.03 7.92
C THR A 277 32.29 -23.29 9.39
N ASN A 278 31.77 -22.43 10.31
CA ASN A 278 31.99 -22.58 11.73
C ASN A 278 31.37 -23.87 12.31
N SER A 279 30.16 -24.21 11.85
CA SER A 279 29.47 -25.44 12.29
C SER A 279 30.17 -26.73 11.80
N TYR A 280 30.98 -26.66 10.74
CA TYR A 280 31.79 -27.80 10.24
C TYR A 280 33.15 -27.91 10.93
N THR A 281 33.81 -26.79 11.24
CA THR A 281 35.07 -26.77 11.99
C THR A 281 34.89 -27.32 13.39
N ASP A 282 33.85 -26.93 14.10
CA ASP A 282 33.58 -27.43 15.46
C ASP A 282 33.33 -28.95 15.52
N LYS A 283 32.88 -29.56 14.42
CA LYS A 283 32.73 -31.03 14.34
C LYS A 283 34.01 -31.81 14.03
N PHE A 284 35.02 -31.19 13.46
CA PHE A 284 36.29 -31.82 13.17
C PHE A 284 37.35 -31.61 14.27
N GLU A 285 37.19 -30.64 15.15
CA GLU A 285 38.05 -30.45 16.33
C GLU A 285 37.63 -31.28 17.55
N SER A 286 36.50 -31.99 17.49
CA SER A 286 35.98 -32.84 18.55
C SER A 286 36.13 -34.35 18.29
N VAL A 287 36.96 -34.75 17.32
CA VAL A 287 37.44 -36.09 17.06
C VAL A 287 38.94 -36.15 17.22
#